data_67dc54f52968788f04cea1a5a05b025e
#
_entry.id   67dc54f52968788f04cea1a5a05b025e
#
_cell.length_a   1.000
_cell.length_b   1.000
_cell.length_c   1.000
_cell.angle_alpha   90.00
_cell.angle_beta   90.00
_cell.angle_gamma   90.00
#
_symmetry.space_group_name_H-M   'P 1'
#
loop_
_entity.id
_entity.type
_entity.pdbx_description
1 polymer ?
#
loop_
_entity_poly.entity_id
_entity_poly.type
_entity_poly.pdbx_seq_one_letter_code
_entity_poly.pdbx_strand_id
1 'polypeptide(L)'
;FLMGTKNLKRNINRLVQNGMSKKTPIAAINWGTYSNQKTVVGNFENIHETIRINSIKSPSIIIIGDVCKMRSKLTWFEKKPLFGRNIIVTRARKNASVLSKQIIELGGNPIEIPTIEIKPRPSNLAKLGLKDINSYEWLVFTSVNGVEIFFNEFIKIHKDIRKLGNLKIAVIGSETGRALKRLNLKVDLTPTVFTAEGLLDSFEKLRINNSKILIPRASMARDTLVQGLKKIGNNVKEVKIYDTVIPTNQDKKDIQAKINGVNIDFITFTSSSTVDNFFKYTTPKKVRLNSKTRFVAIGPITAKRLSRYGIKAHLVCKKFTIDNLLAEIVKYNKK
;
A
#
# COMPACT_ATOMS: atom_id res chain seq x y z
N PHE A 1 5.92 20.79 -28.21
CA PHE A 1 6.73 19.72 -28.79
C PHE A 1 6.90 18.60 -27.78
N LEU A 2 6.60 17.39 -28.15
CA LEU A 2 6.89 16.21 -27.37
C LEU A 2 8.34 15.78 -27.62
N MET A 3 9.06 15.42 -26.54
CA MET A 3 10.49 15.04 -26.58
C MET A 3 11.39 16.06 -27.30
N GLY A 4 11.05 17.34 -27.19
CA GLY A 4 11.65 18.44 -27.97
C GLY A 4 13.02 18.90 -27.52
N THR A 5 13.55 18.45 -26.38
CA THR A 5 14.81 18.95 -25.80
C THR A 5 16.04 18.73 -26.69
N LYS A 6 16.14 17.58 -27.35
CA LYS A 6 17.27 17.22 -28.20
C LYS A 6 17.42 18.17 -29.41
N ASN A 7 16.31 18.61 -30.00
CA ASN A 7 16.27 19.47 -31.18
C ASN A 7 15.83 20.92 -30.87
N LEU A 8 15.86 21.30 -29.60
CA LEU A 8 15.27 22.55 -29.14
C LEU A 8 15.87 23.78 -29.85
N LYS A 9 17.19 23.86 -29.94
CA LYS A 9 17.90 24.97 -30.61
C LYS A 9 17.47 25.13 -32.08
N ARG A 10 17.42 24.03 -32.82
CA ARG A 10 16.98 24.03 -34.21
C ARG A 10 15.52 24.47 -34.36
N ASN A 11 14.65 23.99 -33.47
CA ASN A 11 13.24 24.33 -33.50
C ASN A 11 13.02 25.81 -33.17
N ILE A 12 13.70 26.37 -32.16
CA ILE A 12 13.65 27.79 -31.81
C ILE A 12 14.12 28.64 -32.99
N ASN A 13 15.26 28.30 -33.61
CA ASN A 13 15.77 29.08 -34.76
C ASN A 13 14.76 29.12 -35.90
N ARG A 14 14.12 27.99 -36.24
CA ARG A 14 13.07 27.96 -37.25
C ARG A 14 11.87 28.84 -36.91
N LEU A 15 11.43 28.81 -35.64
CA LEU A 15 10.30 29.64 -35.18
C LEU A 15 10.64 31.13 -35.29
N VAL A 16 11.85 31.50 -34.92
CA VAL A 16 12.33 32.92 -35.03
C VAL A 16 12.45 33.33 -36.50
N GLN A 17 12.98 32.49 -37.37
CA GLN A 17 13.04 32.74 -38.82
C GLN A 17 11.66 32.95 -39.44
N ASN A 18 10.62 32.30 -38.86
CA ASN A 18 9.24 32.45 -39.30
C ASN A 18 8.47 33.55 -38.49
N GLY A 19 9.18 34.53 -37.92
CA GLY A 19 8.58 35.74 -37.35
C GLY A 19 8.25 35.66 -35.84
N MET A 20 8.55 34.60 -35.14
CA MET A 20 8.35 34.57 -33.69
C MET A 20 9.41 35.39 -32.97
N SER A 21 8.98 36.20 -31.99
CA SER A 21 9.87 37.01 -31.16
C SER A 21 10.81 36.12 -30.32
N LYS A 22 12.08 36.50 -30.21
CA LYS A 22 13.05 35.89 -29.30
C LYS A 22 12.62 35.97 -27.85
N LYS A 23 11.76 36.92 -27.48
CA LYS A 23 11.17 37.06 -26.13
C LYS A 23 9.97 36.15 -25.89
N THR A 24 9.56 35.35 -26.88
CA THR A 24 8.43 34.40 -26.73
C THR A 24 8.66 33.47 -25.53
N PRO A 25 7.70 33.39 -24.60
CA PRO A 25 7.81 32.50 -23.43
C PRO A 25 7.86 31.05 -23.84
N ILE A 26 8.66 30.28 -23.12
CA ILE A 26 8.81 28.83 -23.33
C ILE A 26 9.01 28.13 -21.99
N ALA A 27 8.44 26.94 -21.85
CA ALA A 27 8.62 26.08 -20.69
C ALA A 27 9.09 24.70 -21.12
N ALA A 28 9.95 24.10 -20.29
CA ALA A 28 10.32 22.68 -20.43
C ALA A 28 9.90 21.94 -19.16
N ILE A 29 9.09 20.88 -19.36
CA ILE A 29 8.57 20.02 -18.29
C ILE A 29 9.16 18.63 -18.46
N ASN A 30 9.97 18.23 -17.51
CA ASN A 30 10.59 16.89 -17.43
C ASN A 30 9.81 16.03 -16.44
N TRP A 31 9.50 14.79 -16.80
CA TRP A 31 8.74 13.85 -15.97
C TRP A 31 7.42 14.43 -15.47
N GLY A 32 6.66 15.10 -16.34
CA GLY A 32 5.37 15.71 -15.99
C GLY A 32 4.44 14.71 -15.28
N THR A 33 3.82 15.13 -14.17
CA THR A 33 2.95 14.34 -13.28
C THR A 33 3.61 13.16 -12.56
N TYR A 34 4.95 13.13 -12.50
CA TYR A 34 5.71 12.23 -11.63
C TYR A 34 6.28 13.00 -10.43
N SER A 35 6.58 12.29 -9.36
CA SER A 35 7.12 12.91 -8.12
C SER A 35 8.45 13.65 -8.31
N ASN A 36 9.19 13.32 -9.36
CA ASN A 36 10.44 13.96 -9.75
C ASN A 36 10.28 14.99 -10.86
N GLN A 37 9.05 15.47 -11.11
CA GLN A 37 8.79 16.53 -12.09
C GLN A 37 9.68 17.74 -11.86
N LYS A 38 10.29 18.22 -12.95
CA LYS A 38 11.00 19.49 -12.99
C LYS A 38 10.42 20.36 -14.09
N THR A 39 10.15 21.59 -13.79
CA THR A 39 9.62 22.56 -14.75
C THR A 39 10.50 23.79 -14.73
N VAL A 40 10.99 24.20 -15.90
CA VAL A 40 11.72 25.45 -16.10
C VAL A 40 10.99 26.31 -17.10
N VAL A 41 11.04 27.62 -16.87
CA VAL A 41 10.44 28.64 -17.75
C VAL A 41 11.50 29.65 -18.13
N GLY A 42 11.44 30.13 -19.35
CA GLY A 42 12.30 31.17 -19.90
C GLY A 42 11.69 31.75 -21.15
N ASN A 43 12.54 32.32 -22.01
CA ASN A 43 12.22 32.73 -23.35
C ASN A 43 13.18 32.08 -24.36
N PHE A 44 13.03 32.33 -25.65
CA PHE A 44 13.89 31.72 -26.66
C PHE A 44 15.38 32.08 -26.53
N GLU A 45 15.70 33.21 -25.87
CA GLU A 45 17.09 33.64 -25.67
C GLU A 45 17.80 32.82 -24.60
N ASN A 46 17.10 32.50 -23.47
CA ASN A 46 17.73 31.94 -22.27
C ASN A 46 17.38 30.51 -21.94
N ILE A 47 16.36 29.91 -22.59
CA ILE A 47 15.86 28.57 -22.22
C ILE A 47 16.92 27.47 -22.30
N HIS A 48 17.86 27.57 -23.24
CA HIS A 48 18.94 26.57 -23.38
C HIS A 48 19.81 26.53 -22.13
N GLU A 49 20.22 27.69 -21.63
CA GLU A 49 21.02 27.83 -20.44
C GLU A 49 20.24 27.38 -19.20
N THR A 50 18.96 27.80 -19.12
CA THR A 50 18.05 27.39 -18.05
C THR A 50 17.87 25.87 -17.97
N ILE A 51 17.72 25.19 -19.11
CA ILE A 51 17.64 23.71 -19.21
C ILE A 51 18.94 23.07 -18.75
N ARG A 52 20.08 23.62 -19.16
CA ARG A 52 21.41 23.10 -18.81
C ARG A 52 21.67 23.20 -17.31
N ILE A 53 21.46 24.37 -16.72
CA ILE A 53 21.66 24.63 -15.27
C ILE A 53 20.77 23.71 -14.42
N ASN A 54 19.51 23.53 -14.82
CA ASN A 54 18.54 22.71 -14.08
C ASN A 54 18.60 21.22 -14.42
N SER A 55 19.57 20.81 -15.27
CA SER A 55 19.76 19.40 -15.68
C SER A 55 18.47 18.75 -16.20
N ILE A 56 17.69 19.50 -17.00
CA ILE A 56 16.50 18.99 -17.68
C ILE A 56 16.94 18.07 -18.83
N LYS A 57 16.49 16.81 -18.79
CA LYS A 57 16.86 15.77 -19.78
C LYS A 57 15.61 15.27 -20.50
N SER A 58 15.79 14.50 -21.56
CA SER A 58 14.72 13.72 -22.17
C SER A 58 14.31 12.58 -21.20
N PRO A 59 13.00 12.22 -21.13
CA PRO A 59 11.88 12.79 -21.87
C PRO A 59 11.37 14.11 -21.27
N SER A 60 11.07 15.08 -22.14
CA SER A 60 10.52 16.38 -21.71
C SER A 60 9.52 16.90 -22.75
N ILE A 61 8.55 17.65 -22.25
CA ILE A 61 7.57 18.39 -23.05
C ILE A 61 8.01 19.85 -23.10
N ILE A 62 8.01 20.40 -24.32
CA ILE A 62 8.28 21.84 -24.54
C ILE A 62 6.96 22.53 -24.88
N ILE A 63 6.63 23.54 -24.13
CA ILE A 63 5.45 24.40 -24.33
C ILE A 63 5.93 25.79 -24.71
N ILE A 64 5.32 26.41 -25.72
CA ILE A 64 5.71 27.72 -26.26
C ILE A 64 4.49 28.62 -26.29
N GLY A 65 4.68 29.88 -25.92
CA GLY A 65 3.67 30.92 -25.98
C GLY A 65 3.22 31.39 -24.60
N ASP A 66 2.24 32.31 -24.60
CA ASP A 66 1.79 33.02 -23.40
C ASP A 66 1.19 32.13 -22.30
N VAL A 67 0.76 30.91 -22.63
CA VAL A 67 0.34 29.91 -21.66
C VAL A 67 1.44 29.62 -20.61
N CYS A 68 2.73 29.80 -20.97
CA CYS A 68 3.84 29.64 -20.03
C CYS A 68 3.80 30.66 -18.87
N LYS A 69 3.18 31.82 -19.07
CA LYS A 69 2.98 32.83 -18.01
C LYS A 69 2.02 32.35 -16.92
N MET A 70 1.17 31.34 -17.22
CA MET A 70 0.27 30.76 -16.23
C MET A 70 0.96 29.77 -15.28
N ARG A 71 2.29 29.58 -15.41
CA ARG A 71 3.05 28.61 -14.62
C ARG A 71 2.78 28.72 -13.11
N SER A 72 2.73 29.94 -12.57
CA SER A 72 2.47 30.15 -11.13
C SER A 72 1.10 29.64 -10.68
N LYS A 73 0.09 29.66 -11.56
CA LYS A 73 -1.26 29.15 -11.31
C LYS A 73 -1.36 27.64 -11.56
N LEU A 74 -0.52 27.08 -12.43
CA LEU A 74 -0.55 25.68 -12.87
C LEU A 74 0.45 24.78 -12.13
N THR A 75 0.85 25.12 -10.91
CA THR A 75 1.77 24.36 -10.06
C THR A 75 1.07 23.29 -9.20
N TRP A 76 -0.15 22.94 -9.52
CA TRP A 76 -0.99 22.09 -8.70
C TRP A 76 -0.37 20.73 -8.35
N PHE A 77 0.38 20.11 -9.28
CA PHE A 77 1.00 18.83 -9.06
C PHE A 77 2.17 18.91 -8.06
N GLU A 78 3.02 19.91 -8.19
CA GLU A 78 4.18 20.15 -7.32
C GLU A 78 3.77 20.62 -5.91
N LYS A 79 2.53 21.10 -5.76
CA LYS A 79 1.93 21.46 -4.45
C LYS A 79 1.29 20.26 -3.74
N LYS A 80 1.28 19.07 -4.35
CA LYS A 80 0.74 17.87 -3.70
C LYS A 80 1.53 17.53 -2.43
N PRO A 81 0.85 17.00 -1.39
CA PRO A 81 1.44 16.88 -0.05
C PRO A 81 2.65 15.94 0.05
N LEU A 82 2.81 15.01 -0.88
CA LEU A 82 3.94 14.07 -0.93
C LEU A 82 4.83 14.26 -2.16
N PHE A 83 4.70 15.39 -2.85
CA PHE A 83 5.54 15.68 -4.01
C PHE A 83 7.04 15.60 -3.65
N GLY A 84 7.81 14.91 -4.48
CA GLY A 84 9.25 14.72 -4.28
C GLY A 84 9.63 13.68 -3.23
N ARG A 85 8.65 13.00 -2.57
CA ARG A 85 8.92 12.01 -1.52
C ARG A 85 9.01 10.59 -2.06
N ASN A 86 10.07 9.89 -1.71
CA ASN A 86 10.27 8.47 -2.00
C ASN A 86 9.83 7.63 -0.80
N ILE A 87 8.85 6.76 -1.01
CA ILE A 87 8.19 5.99 0.05
C ILE A 87 8.29 4.51 -0.24
N ILE A 88 9.04 3.76 0.58
CA ILE A 88 9.09 2.30 0.48
C ILE A 88 7.78 1.70 1.02
N VAL A 89 7.16 0.87 0.18
CA VAL A 89 5.96 0.08 0.48
C VAL A 89 6.37 -1.39 0.64
N THR A 90 6.34 -1.91 1.88
CA THR A 90 6.79 -3.28 2.19
C THR A 90 5.69 -4.33 2.11
N ARG A 91 4.46 -3.94 1.75
CA ARG A 91 3.28 -4.80 1.73
C ARG A 91 3.31 -5.81 0.59
N ALA A 92 2.52 -6.91 0.70
CA ALA A 92 2.35 -7.89 -0.37
C ALA A 92 1.89 -7.22 -1.68
N ARG A 93 2.41 -7.69 -2.82
CA ARG A 93 2.26 -7.08 -4.15
C ARG A 93 0.82 -6.69 -4.50
N LYS A 94 -0.14 -7.58 -4.28
CA LYS A 94 -1.57 -7.33 -4.55
C LYS A 94 -2.14 -6.18 -3.70
N ASN A 95 -1.69 -6.04 -2.46
CA ASN A 95 -2.14 -5.03 -1.51
C ASN A 95 -1.26 -3.76 -1.51
N ALA A 96 -0.07 -3.83 -2.10
CA ALA A 96 0.81 -2.68 -2.32
C ALA A 96 0.17 -1.69 -3.30
N SER A 97 -0.52 -2.19 -4.33
CA SER A 97 -1.11 -1.36 -5.39
C SER A 97 -2.08 -0.29 -4.89
N VAL A 98 -2.85 -0.55 -3.82
CA VAL A 98 -3.79 0.46 -3.24
C VAL A 98 -3.01 1.57 -2.57
N LEU A 99 -2.04 1.24 -1.70
CA LEU A 99 -1.19 2.21 -1.02
C LEU A 99 -0.33 2.99 -2.03
N SER A 100 0.24 2.31 -3.02
CA SER A 100 1.04 2.93 -4.07
C SER A 100 0.23 3.93 -4.91
N LYS A 101 -1.01 3.58 -5.30
CA LYS A 101 -1.90 4.51 -6.01
C LYS A 101 -2.18 5.76 -5.19
N GLN A 102 -2.54 5.62 -3.92
CA GLN A 102 -2.79 6.76 -3.04
C GLN A 102 -1.54 7.64 -2.84
N ILE A 103 -0.34 7.03 -2.75
CA ILE A 103 0.94 7.78 -2.69
C ILE A 103 1.13 8.59 -3.98
N ILE A 104 0.89 8.00 -5.16
CA ILE A 104 1.00 8.68 -6.46
C ILE A 104 -0.03 9.80 -6.57
N GLU A 105 -1.26 9.57 -6.17
CA GLU A 105 -2.32 10.59 -6.14
C GLU A 105 -1.93 11.79 -5.27
N LEU A 106 -1.19 11.58 -4.20
CA LEU A 106 -0.63 12.61 -3.32
C LEU A 106 0.69 13.19 -3.84
N GLY A 107 1.17 12.79 -5.02
CA GLY A 107 2.39 13.30 -5.67
C GLY A 107 3.68 12.61 -5.26
N GLY A 108 3.62 11.56 -4.43
CA GLY A 108 4.79 10.80 -3.99
C GLY A 108 5.24 9.72 -4.98
N ASN A 109 6.42 9.17 -4.76
CA ASN A 109 7.00 8.04 -5.48
C ASN A 109 6.98 6.78 -4.62
N PRO A 110 6.07 5.82 -4.85
CA PRO A 110 6.10 4.55 -4.14
C PRO A 110 7.19 3.65 -4.71
N ILE A 111 8.02 3.11 -3.83
CA ILE A 111 9.02 2.10 -4.16
C ILE A 111 8.53 0.77 -3.58
N GLU A 112 7.96 -0.06 -4.42
CA GLU A 112 7.43 -1.35 -3.98
C GLU A 112 8.56 -2.35 -3.71
N ILE A 113 8.65 -2.77 -2.45
CA ILE A 113 9.51 -3.86 -1.98
C ILE A 113 8.62 -4.85 -1.22
N PRO A 114 7.84 -5.67 -1.95
CA PRO A 114 6.98 -6.66 -1.30
C PRO A 114 7.83 -7.62 -0.47
N THR A 115 7.62 -7.61 0.83
CA THR A 115 8.37 -8.47 1.76
C THR A 115 7.62 -9.73 2.15
N ILE A 116 6.35 -9.82 1.73
CA ILE A 116 5.48 -10.97 1.95
C ILE A 116 4.72 -11.32 0.66
N GLU A 117 4.50 -12.60 0.48
CA GLU A 117 3.64 -13.19 -0.55
C GLU A 117 2.58 -14.06 0.13
N ILE A 118 1.35 -13.95 -0.33
CA ILE A 118 0.24 -14.77 0.15
C ILE A 118 0.09 -15.96 -0.80
N LYS A 119 0.39 -17.15 -0.30
CA LYS A 119 0.24 -18.42 -1.05
C LYS A 119 -1.03 -19.14 -0.59
N PRO A 120 -2.08 -19.19 -1.41
CA PRO A 120 -3.29 -19.97 -1.10
C PRO A 120 -2.99 -21.45 -0.93
N ARG A 121 -3.76 -22.11 -0.05
CA ARG A 121 -3.80 -23.57 0.15
C ARG A 121 -5.17 -24.12 -0.24
N PRO A 122 -5.53 -24.17 -1.52
CA PRO A 122 -6.90 -24.53 -1.95
C PRO A 122 -7.29 -25.94 -1.56
N SER A 123 -6.34 -26.89 -1.49
CA SER A 123 -6.60 -28.26 -1.06
C SER A 123 -7.19 -28.39 0.35
N ASN A 124 -6.89 -27.44 1.23
CA ASN A 124 -7.44 -27.44 2.59
C ASN A 124 -8.91 -27.00 2.60
N LEU A 125 -9.31 -26.10 1.71
CA LEU A 125 -10.71 -25.70 1.57
C LEU A 125 -11.57 -26.80 0.95
N ALA A 126 -11.05 -27.53 -0.05
CA ALA A 126 -11.73 -28.69 -0.62
C ALA A 126 -11.90 -29.82 0.41
N LYS A 127 -10.88 -30.08 1.25
CA LYS A 127 -10.93 -31.06 2.35
C LYS A 127 -11.87 -30.65 3.50
N LEU A 128 -12.23 -29.37 3.60
CA LEU A 128 -13.14 -28.86 4.62
C LEU A 128 -14.58 -29.33 4.48
N GLY A 129 -14.92 -29.98 3.35
CA GLY A 129 -16.33 -30.21 3.09
C GLY A 129 -17.10 -28.90 3.04
N LEU A 130 -16.64 -27.92 2.21
CA LEU A 130 -17.47 -26.74 1.93
C LEU A 130 -18.86 -27.14 1.44
N LYS A 131 -19.07 -28.42 1.06
CA LYS A 131 -20.38 -29.00 0.80
C LYS A 131 -21.32 -28.85 2.00
N ASP A 132 -20.78 -28.91 3.23
CA ASP A 132 -21.55 -28.83 4.48
C ASP A 132 -21.43 -27.48 5.17
N ILE A 133 -21.20 -26.40 4.40
CA ILE A 133 -21.03 -25.05 4.96
C ILE A 133 -22.21 -24.64 5.85
N ASN A 134 -23.41 -25.08 5.53
CA ASN A 134 -24.65 -24.81 6.29
C ASN A 134 -24.68 -25.53 7.65
N SER A 135 -23.74 -26.43 7.95
CA SER A 135 -23.62 -27.03 9.28
C SER A 135 -23.00 -26.06 10.30
N TYR A 136 -22.40 -24.94 9.85
CA TYR A 136 -21.84 -23.90 10.70
C TYR A 136 -22.88 -22.78 10.92
N GLU A 137 -22.79 -22.13 12.08
CA GLU A 137 -23.58 -20.95 12.42
C GLU A 137 -22.81 -19.66 12.21
N TRP A 138 -21.49 -19.72 12.39
CA TRP A 138 -20.61 -18.56 12.26
C TRP A 138 -19.45 -18.82 11.33
N LEU A 139 -19.15 -17.80 10.51
CA LEU A 139 -17.95 -17.73 9.69
C LEU A 139 -17.13 -16.52 10.15
N VAL A 140 -15.92 -16.76 10.67
CA VAL A 140 -15.10 -15.74 11.29
C VAL A 140 -13.86 -15.43 10.45
N PHE A 141 -13.73 -14.20 9.99
CA PHE A 141 -12.58 -13.74 9.24
C PHE A 141 -11.67 -12.82 10.06
N THR A 142 -10.39 -13.14 10.07
CA THR A 142 -9.36 -12.37 10.78
C THR A 142 -8.56 -11.45 9.85
N SER A 143 -8.76 -11.55 8.52
CA SER A 143 -8.00 -10.80 7.51
C SER A 143 -8.72 -10.69 6.17
N VAL A 144 -8.40 -9.65 5.40
CA VAL A 144 -8.83 -9.46 4.02
C VAL A 144 -8.45 -10.64 3.12
N ASN A 145 -7.21 -11.15 3.27
CA ASN A 145 -6.74 -12.31 2.49
C ASN A 145 -7.57 -13.55 2.77
N GLY A 146 -7.99 -13.75 4.02
CA GLY A 146 -8.89 -14.84 4.39
C GLY A 146 -10.22 -14.76 3.67
N VAL A 147 -10.83 -13.56 3.60
CA VAL A 147 -12.08 -13.33 2.84
C VAL A 147 -11.87 -13.64 1.35
N GLU A 148 -10.88 -13.05 0.72
CA GLU A 148 -10.64 -13.20 -0.71
C GLU A 148 -10.39 -14.67 -1.12
N ILE A 149 -9.53 -15.36 -0.38
CA ILE A 149 -9.19 -16.76 -0.70
C ILE A 149 -10.38 -17.68 -0.45
N PHE A 150 -11.08 -17.50 0.67
CA PHE A 150 -12.25 -18.29 0.99
C PHE A 150 -13.32 -18.15 -0.09
N PHE A 151 -13.71 -16.91 -0.44
CA PHE A 151 -14.80 -16.69 -1.41
C PHE A 151 -14.39 -17.08 -2.83
N ASN A 152 -13.13 -16.91 -3.23
CA ASN A 152 -12.65 -17.41 -4.51
C ASN A 152 -12.83 -18.93 -4.64
N GLU A 153 -12.53 -19.69 -3.60
CA GLU A 153 -12.73 -21.15 -3.62
C GLU A 153 -14.20 -21.54 -3.43
N PHE A 154 -14.91 -20.83 -2.56
CA PHE A 154 -16.34 -21.04 -2.34
C PHE A 154 -17.15 -20.92 -3.64
N ILE A 155 -16.93 -19.84 -4.42
CA ILE A 155 -17.60 -19.61 -5.70
C ILE A 155 -17.17 -20.66 -6.75
N LYS A 156 -15.94 -21.11 -6.76
CA LYS A 156 -15.54 -22.22 -7.67
C LYS A 156 -16.33 -23.49 -7.42
N ILE A 157 -16.62 -23.80 -6.16
CA ILE A 157 -17.31 -25.02 -5.76
C ILE A 157 -18.82 -24.87 -5.92
N HIS A 158 -19.39 -23.82 -5.37
CA HIS A 158 -20.85 -23.66 -5.26
C HIS A 158 -21.48 -22.87 -6.41
N LYS A 159 -20.71 -22.11 -7.18
CA LYS A 159 -21.15 -21.20 -8.27
C LYS A 159 -22.12 -20.09 -7.84
N ASP A 160 -22.59 -20.10 -6.58
CA ASP A 160 -23.59 -19.19 -6.07
C ASP A 160 -23.33 -18.83 -4.59
N ILE A 161 -23.20 -17.54 -4.29
CA ILE A 161 -22.94 -17.04 -2.94
C ILE A 161 -24.09 -17.30 -1.98
N ARG A 162 -25.31 -17.45 -2.48
CA ARG A 162 -26.52 -17.76 -1.69
C ARG A 162 -26.42 -19.12 -0.99
N LYS A 163 -25.51 -20.00 -1.43
CA LYS A 163 -25.21 -21.26 -0.75
C LYS A 163 -24.58 -21.11 0.63
N LEU A 164 -24.21 -19.88 1.05
CA LEU A 164 -23.89 -19.57 2.45
C LEU A 164 -25.10 -19.75 3.40
N GLY A 165 -26.31 -19.69 2.88
CA GLY A 165 -27.52 -19.82 3.70
C GLY A 165 -27.62 -18.73 4.78
N ASN A 166 -27.98 -19.14 6.00
CA ASN A 166 -28.15 -18.25 7.16
C ASN A 166 -26.88 -18.07 8.01
N LEU A 167 -25.70 -18.38 7.44
CA LEU A 167 -24.41 -18.30 8.14
C LEU A 167 -24.11 -16.86 8.56
N LYS A 168 -23.95 -16.62 9.85
CA LYS A 168 -23.56 -15.29 10.39
C LYS A 168 -22.08 -15.06 10.18
N ILE A 169 -21.69 -13.82 9.90
CA ILE A 169 -20.30 -13.46 9.60
C ILE A 169 -19.75 -12.50 10.65
N ALA A 170 -18.62 -12.89 11.26
CA ALA A 170 -17.88 -12.04 12.17
C ALA A 170 -16.50 -11.68 11.60
N VAL A 171 -16.01 -10.46 11.89
CA VAL A 171 -14.69 -9.97 11.46
C VAL A 171 -13.95 -9.33 12.63
N ILE A 172 -12.62 -9.38 12.60
CA ILE A 172 -11.80 -8.66 13.60
C ILE A 172 -11.74 -7.16 13.31
N GLY A 173 -11.68 -6.74 12.04
CA GLY A 173 -11.41 -5.34 11.73
C GLY A 173 -12.17 -4.80 10.54
N SER A 174 -12.25 -3.47 10.45
CA SER A 174 -13.00 -2.73 9.45
C SER A 174 -12.60 -3.05 8.01
N GLU A 175 -11.31 -3.25 7.72
CA GLU A 175 -10.84 -3.59 6.37
C GLU A 175 -11.34 -4.97 5.92
N THR A 176 -11.39 -5.93 6.84
CA THR A 176 -11.97 -7.25 6.58
C THR A 176 -13.47 -7.15 6.31
N GLY A 177 -14.17 -6.28 7.07
CA GLY A 177 -15.58 -5.97 6.81
C GLY A 177 -15.81 -5.30 5.46
N ARG A 178 -14.97 -4.35 5.08
CA ARG A 178 -15.04 -3.72 3.73
C ARG A 178 -14.83 -4.73 2.60
N ALA A 179 -13.97 -5.74 2.79
CA ALA A 179 -13.80 -6.81 1.80
C ALA A 179 -15.08 -7.62 1.59
N LEU A 180 -15.81 -7.93 2.66
CA LEU A 180 -17.12 -8.59 2.60
C LEU A 180 -18.19 -7.69 1.95
N LYS A 181 -18.22 -6.41 2.31
CA LYS A 181 -19.14 -5.44 1.70
C LYS A 181 -18.98 -5.34 0.18
N ARG A 182 -17.74 -5.47 -0.34
CA ARG A 182 -17.51 -5.54 -1.80
C ARG A 182 -18.11 -6.77 -2.47
N LEU A 183 -18.38 -7.81 -1.69
CA LEU A 183 -19.12 -9.02 -2.12
C LEU A 183 -20.63 -8.90 -1.84
N ASN A 184 -21.12 -7.71 -1.44
CA ASN A 184 -22.49 -7.45 -1.01
C ASN A 184 -22.93 -8.32 0.19
N LEU A 185 -21.99 -8.72 1.03
CA LEU A 185 -22.29 -9.48 2.25
C LEU A 185 -22.29 -8.55 3.46
N LYS A 186 -23.30 -8.74 4.33
CA LYS A 186 -23.40 -8.07 5.62
C LYS A 186 -22.46 -8.74 6.61
N VAL A 187 -21.86 -7.94 7.48
CA VAL A 187 -21.13 -8.42 8.66
C VAL A 187 -22.07 -8.31 9.84
N ASP A 188 -22.26 -9.43 10.58
CA ASP A 188 -23.16 -9.49 11.73
C ASP A 188 -22.45 -9.08 13.03
N LEU A 189 -21.12 -9.29 13.12
CA LEU A 189 -20.34 -8.93 14.30
C LEU A 189 -18.96 -8.33 13.93
N THR A 190 -18.74 -7.12 14.42
CA THR A 190 -17.44 -6.44 14.39
C THR A 190 -17.15 -5.89 15.78
N PRO A 191 -16.00 -6.19 16.40
CA PRO A 191 -15.68 -5.70 17.73
C PRO A 191 -15.38 -4.20 17.72
N THR A 192 -15.52 -3.55 18.85
CA THR A 192 -15.09 -2.13 19.04
C THR A 192 -13.56 -1.99 19.04
N VAL A 193 -12.87 -2.98 19.60
CA VAL A 193 -11.40 -3.08 19.57
C VAL A 193 -10.99 -4.14 18.53
N PHE A 194 -10.28 -3.74 17.48
CA PHE A 194 -9.94 -4.59 16.33
C PHE A 194 -8.81 -5.58 16.64
N THR A 195 -9.04 -6.44 17.64
CA THR A 195 -8.12 -7.49 18.07
C THR A 195 -8.86 -8.83 18.23
N ALA A 196 -8.10 -9.92 18.37
CA ALA A 196 -8.67 -11.22 18.67
C ALA A 196 -9.40 -11.22 20.02
N GLU A 197 -8.82 -10.56 21.01
CA GLU A 197 -9.37 -10.38 22.34
C GLU A 197 -10.68 -9.59 22.31
N GLY A 198 -10.72 -8.47 21.55
CA GLY A 198 -11.94 -7.68 21.39
C GLY A 198 -13.09 -8.44 20.71
N LEU A 199 -12.76 -9.36 19.77
CA LEU A 199 -13.77 -10.22 19.18
C LEU A 199 -14.26 -11.27 20.17
N LEU A 200 -13.39 -11.85 20.99
CA LEU A 200 -13.75 -12.75 22.09
C LEU A 200 -14.71 -12.07 23.07
N ASP A 201 -14.38 -10.88 23.55
CA ASP A 201 -15.24 -10.08 24.44
C ASP A 201 -16.63 -9.85 23.82
N SER A 202 -16.68 -9.66 22.49
CA SER A 202 -17.96 -9.47 21.79
C SER A 202 -18.80 -10.75 21.76
N PHE A 203 -18.18 -11.92 21.57
CA PHE A 203 -18.86 -13.22 21.63
C PHE A 203 -19.38 -13.51 23.05
N GLU A 204 -18.58 -13.22 24.08
CA GLU A 204 -19.00 -13.38 25.48
C GLU A 204 -20.17 -12.47 25.84
N LYS A 205 -20.08 -11.17 25.52
CA LYS A 205 -21.16 -10.19 25.79
C LYS A 205 -22.49 -10.55 25.14
N LEU A 206 -22.43 -11.11 23.93
CA LEU A 206 -23.61 -11.58 23.20
C LEU A 206 -24.04 -13.00 23.61
N ARG A 207 -23.36 -13.62 24.57
CA ARG A 207 -23.61 -14.99 25.06
C ARG A 207 -23.63 -16.03 23.94
N ILE A 208 -22.76 -15.86 22.93
CA ILE A 208 -22.63 -16.80 21.82
C ILE A 208 -21.73 -17.95 22.28
N ASN A 209 -22.38 -19.04 22.66
CA ASN A 209 -21.78 -20.32 23.07
C ASN A 209 -22.49 -21.47 22.34
N ASN A 210 -21.95 -22.68 22.46
CA ASN A 210 -22.44 -23.92 21.83
C ASN A 210 -22.63 -23.81 20.29
N SER A 211 -22.08 -22.77 19.66
CA SER A 211 -22.18 -22.56 18.22
C SER A 211 -21.06 -23.27 17.45
N LYS A 212 -21.37 -23.75 16.24
CA LYS A 212 -20.37 -24.26 15.30
C LYS A 212 -19.77 -23.11 14.50
N ILE A 213 -18.47 -22.88 14.70
CA ILE A 213 -17.73 -21.74 14.13
C ILE A 213 -16.66 -22.22 13.16
N LEU A 214 -16.69 -21.70 11.93
CA LEU A 214 -15.63 -21.89 10.94
C LEU A 214 -14.69 -20.67 10.90
N ILE A 215 -13.38 -20.92 10.99
CA ILE A 215 -12.36 -19.85 10.96
C ILE A 215 -11.33 -20.15 9.85
N PRO A 216 -11.54 -19.66 8.63
CA PRO A 216 -10.54 -19.70 7.57
C PRO A 216 -9.47 -18.64 7.80
N ARG A 217 -8.19 -19.04 7.97
CA ARG A 217 -7.12 -18.10 8.34
C ARG A 217 -5.73 -18.51 7.84
N ALA A 218 -4.72 -17.67 8.10
CA ALA A 218 -3.32 -17.96 7.82
C ALA A 218 -2.79 -19.13 8.64
N SER A 219 -1.85 -19.91 8.11
CA SER A 219 -1.21 -21.03 8.81
C SER A 219 -0.44 -20.61 10.06
N MET A 220 0.15 -19.41 10.05
CA MET A 220 0.96 -18.85 11.14
C MET A 220 0.18 -17.83 12.01
N ALA A 221 -1.15 -17.90 12.03
CA ALA A 221 -1.95 -17.04 12.89
C ALA A 221 -1.84 -17.48 14.36
N ARG A 222 -1.97 -16.51 15.31
CA ARG A 222 -1.95 -16.82 16.75
C ARG A 222 -3.20 -17.60 17.15
N ASP A 223 -3.08 -18.52 18.08
CA ASP A 223 -4.18 -19.38 18.51
C ASP A 223 -5.14 -18.73 19.52
N THR A 224 -4.86 -17.52 19.96
CA THR A 224 -5.64 -16.78 20.96
C THR A 224 -7.14 -16.81 20.68
N LEU A 225 -7.57 -16.49 19.45
CA LEU A 225 -8.98 -16.46 19.07
C LEU A 225 -9.60 -17.86 19.11
N VAL A 226 -8.93 -18.84 18.52
CA VAL A 226 -9.44 -20.24 18.45
C VAL A 226 -9.59 -20.82 19.84
N GLN A 227 -8.55 -20.68 20.67
CA GLN A 227 -8.56 -21.19 22.04
C GLN A 227 -9.60 -20.46 22.92
N GLY A 228 -9.69 -19.14 22.78
CA GLY A 228 -10.69 -18.35 23.50
C GLY A 228 -12.12 -18.75 23.15
N LEU A 229 -12.45 -18.86 21.85
CA LEU A 229 -13.79 -19.30 21.40
C LEU A 229 -14.15 -20.71 21.89
N LYS A 230 -13.19 -21.64 21.91
CA LYS A 230 -13.38 -22.97 22.49
C LYS A 230 -13.62 -22.91 24.00
N LYS A 231 -12.86 -22.06 24.71
CA LYS A 231 -12.97 -21.90 26.16
C LYS A 231 -14.36 -21.40 26.61
N ILE A 232 -15.00 -20.57 25.79
CA ILE A 232 -16.37 -20.10 26.05
C ILE A 232 -17.45 -21.05 25.53
N GLY A 233 -17.09 -22.29 25.19
CA GLY A 233 -18.03 -23.38 24.89
C GLY A 233 -18.37 -23.55 23.40
N ASN A 234 -17.71 -22.89 22.46
CA ASN A 234 -18.02 -23.06 21.04
C ASN A 234 -17.25 -24.22 20.39
N ASN A 235 -17.88 -24.86 19.38
CA ASN A 235 -17.23 -25.85 18.53
C ASN A 235 -16.53 -25.16 17.36
N VAL A 236 -15.21 -25.01 17.46
CA VAL A 236 -14.43 -24.24 16.49
C VAL A 236 -13.65 -25.12 15.54
N LYS A 237 -13.94 -25.01 14.24
CA LYS A 237 -13.17 -25.60 13.14
C LYS A 237 -12.26 -24.52 12.54
N GLU A 238 -10.98 -24.62 12.83
CA GLU A 238 -9.94 -23.81 12.18
C GLU A 238 -9.52 -24.41 10.85
N VAL A 239 -9.31 -23.57 9.83
CA VAL A 239 -8.75 -23.99 8.56
C VAL A 239 -7.69 -23.03 8.07
N LYS A 240 -6.50 -23.59 7.89
CA LYS A 240 -5.33 -22.91 7.36
C LYS A 240 -5.42 -22.84 5.84
N ILE A 241 -5.93 -21.73 5.32
CA ILE A 241 -6.24 -21.57 3.89
C ILE A 241 -5.15 -20.85 3.08
N TYR A 242 -4.16 -20.24 3.74
CA TYR A 242 -3.02 -19.62 3.08
C TYR A 242 -1.79 -19.56 3.98
N ASP A 243 -0.64 -19.45 3.33
CA ASP A 243 0.64 -19.11 3.93
C ASP A 243 1.03 -17.69 3.66
N THR A 244 1.71 -17.07 4.62
CA THR A 244 2.44 -15.82 4.42
C THR A 244 3.92 -16.15 4.32
N VAL A 245 4.47 -16.08 3.11
CA VAL A 245 5.86 -16.43 2.81
C VAL A 245 6.66 -15.24 2.34
N ILE A 246 7.97 -15.37 2.28
CA ILE A 246 8.83 -14.39 1.61
C ILE A 246 8.72 -14.64 0.11
N PRO A 247 8.57 -13.58 -0.72
CA PRO A 247 8.54 -13.73 -2.17
C PRO A 247 9.83 -14.40 -2.67
N THR A 248 9.66 -15.49 -3.42
CA THR A 248 10.81 -16.25 -4.00
C THR A 248 11.34 -15.63 -5.29
N ASN A 249 10.53 -14.80 -5.97
CA ASN A 249 10.84 -14.24 -7.28
C ASN A 249 11.51 -12.85 -7.21
N GLN A 250 12.10 -12.49 -6.06
CA GLN A 250 12.79 -11.20 -5.90
C GLN A 250 14.28 -11.45 -5.66
N ASP A 251 15.11 -10.93 -6.57
CA ASP A 251 16.54 -10.93 -6.34
C ASP A 251 16.88 -9.93 -5.22
N LYS A 252 17.66 -10.41 -4.25
CA LYS A 252 18.17 -9.59 -3.16
C LYS A 252 18.99 -8.40 -3.68
N LYS A 253 19.72 -8.58 -4.78
CA LYS A 253 20.50 -7.51 -5.43
C LYS A 253 19.61 -6.42 -5.98
N ASP A 254 18.49 -6.78 -6.64
CA ASP A 254 17.54 -5.81 -7.18
C ASP A 254 16.88 -4.98 -6.08
N ILE A 255 16.51 -5.62 -4.96
CA ILE A 255 15.96 -4.92 -3.80
C ILE A 255 17.00 -3.97 -3.19
N GLN A 256 18.25 -4.41 -3.05
CA GLN A 256 19.32 -3.57 -2.56
C GLN A 256 19.60 -2.39 -3.50
N ALA A 257 19.55 -2.60 -4.82
CA ALA A 257 19.68 -1.53 -5.80
C ALA A 257 18.55 -0.50 -5.66
N LYS A 258 17.30 -0.93 -5.47
CA LYS A 258 16.16 -0.03 -5.20
C LYS A 258 16.33 0.78 -3.91
N ILE A 259 16.86 0.16 -2.85
CA ILE A 259 17.09 0.83 -1.56
C ILE A 259 18.24 1.83 -1.66
N ASN A 260 19.31 1.49 -2.38
CA ASN A 260 20.53 2.31 -2.47
C ASN A 260 20.44 3.38 -3.58
N GLY A 261 19.60 3.18 -4.60
CA GLY A 261 19.52 4.02 -5.79
C GLY A 261 18.79 5.35 -5.61
N VAL A 262 18.11 5.56 -4.47
CA VAL A 262 17.31 6.76 -4.22
C VAL A 262 17.39 7.18 -2.76
N ASN A 263 17.21 8.48 -2.51
CA ASN A 263 17.02 8.99 -1.15
C ASN A 263 15.62 8.61 -0.67
N ILE A 264 15.54 7.77 0.36
CA ILE A 264 14.29 7.27 0.93
C ILE A 264 13.82 8.22 2.02
N ASP A 265 12.62 8.78 1.89
CA ASP A 265 12.02 9.64 2.91
C ASP A 265 11.25 8.81 3.96
N PHE A 266 10.46 7.82 3.51
CA PHE A 266 9.64 6.99 4.41
C PHE A 266 9.75 5.51 4.06
N ILE A 267 9.69 4.67 5.10
CA ILE A 267 9.52 3.21 4.97
C ILE A 267 8.29 2.81 5.77
N THR A 268 7.31 2.20 5.11
CA THR A 268 6.03 1.83 5.72
C THR A 268 6.00 0.34 6.07
N PHE A 269 5.58 0.03 7.30
CA PHE A 269 5.41 -1.34 7.78
C PHE A 269 3.99 -1.56 8.26
N THR A 270 3.30 -2.54 7.69
CA THR A 270 1.90 -2.85 7.98
C THR A 270 1.70 -4.09 8.85
N SER A 271 2.79 -4.75 9.26
CA SER A 271 2.79 -5.89 10.19
C SER A 271 4.19 -6.19 10.72
N SER A 272 4.29 -6.98 11.79
CA SER A 272 5.58 -7.47 12.30
C SER A 272 6.35 -8.30 11.28
N SER A 273 5.64 -9.12 10.48
CA SER A 273 6.27 -9.95 9.44
C SER A 273 6.89 -9.12 8.32
N THR A 274 6.29 -7.96 7.97
CA THR A 274 6.90 -7.05 6.98
C THR A 274 8.20 -6.44 7.49
N VAL A 275 8.31 -6.18 8.79
CA VAL A 275 9.57 -5.72 9.42
C VAL A 275 10.64 -6.80 9.32
N ASP A 276 10.33 -8.02 9.79
CA ASP A 276 11.29 -9.12 9.82
C ASP A 276 11.83 -9.46 8.43
N ASN A 277 10.92 -9.53 7.45
CA ASN A 277 11.29 -9.89 6.10
C ASN A 277 12.04 -8.76 5.37
N PHE A 278 11.72 -7.49 5.65
CA PHE A 278 12.48 -6.36 5.08
C PHE A 278 13.94 -6.42 5.51
N PHE A 279 14.23 -6.71 6.80
CA PHE A 279 15.60 -6.80 7.29
C PHE A 279 16.35 -8.08 6.89
N LYS A 280 15.72 -8.99 6.13
CA LYS A 280 16.45 -10.07 5.41
C LYS A 280 17.11 -9.56 4.12
N TYR A 281 16.61 -8.47 3.54
CA TYR A 281 17.17 -7.85 2.34
C TYR A 281 18.24 -6.80 2.64
N THR A 282 18.14 -6.14 3.79
CA THR A 282 19.03 -5.03 4.19
C THR A 282 19.33 -5.08 5.69
N THR A 283 20.19 -4.21 6.17
CA THR A 283 20.50 -4.10 7.60
C THR A 283 20.00 -2.76 8.15
N PRO A 284 19.67 -2.70 9.46
CA PRO A 284 19.31 -1.44 10.11
C PRO A 284 20.36 -0.34 9.92
N LYS A 285 21.66 -0.70 9.98
CA LYS A 285 22.78 0.22 9.77
C LYS A 285 22.73 0.87 8.39
N LYS A 286 22.55 0.07 7.32
CA LYS A 286 22.49 0.59 5.94
C LYS A 286 21.32 1.56 5.72
N VAL A 287 20.16 1.27 6.26
CA VAL A 287 18.97 2.12 6.11
C VAL A 287 19.07 3.40 6.96
N ARG A 288 19.76 3.34 8.11
CA ARG A 288 20.01 4.50 8.99
C ARG A 288 21.07 5.46 8.47
N LEU A 289 21.94 5.03 7.56
CA LEU A 289 22.97 5.91 6.94
C LEU A 289 22.32 7.12 6.27
N ASN A 290 21.07 7.00 5.82
CA ASN A 290 20.27 8.16 5.44
C ASN A 290 19.50 8.69 6.68
N SER A 291 20.09 9.66 7.38
CA SER A 291 19.52 10.29 8.59
C SER A 291 18.12 10.89 8.41
N LYS A 292 17.71 11.11 7.16
CA LYS A 292 16.39 11.68 6.81
C LYS A 292 15.29 10.64 6.70
N THR A 293 15.61 9.33 6.62
CA THR A 293 14.60 8.27 6.50
C THR A 293 13.74 8.14 7.75
N ARG A 294 12.42 8.12 7.58
CA ARG A 294 11.43 7.96 8.65
C ARG A 294 10.75 6.60 8.57
N PHE A 295 10.69 5.90 9.70
CA PHE A 295 10.08 4.58 9.82
C PHE A 295 8.65 4.74 10.31
N VAL A 296 7.69 4.20 9.54
CA VAL A 296 6.25 4.33 9.78
C VAL A 296 5.66 2.97 10.08
N ALA A 297 5.10 2.80 11.27
CA ALA A 297 4.43 1.58 11.69
C ALA A 297 2.91 1.78 11.72
N ILE A 298 2.17 0.81 11.17
CA ILE A 298 0.70 0.85 11.16
C ILE A 298 0.09 0.78 12.57
N GLY A 299 0.86 0.32 13.56
CA GLY A 299 0.37 0.22 14.94
C GLY A 299 1.48 -0.17 15.93
N PRO A 300 1.15 -0.22 17.23
CA PRO A 300 2.13 -0.41 18.30
C PRO A 300 2.85 -1.76 18.25
N ILE A 301 2.19 -2.84 17.83
CA ILE A 301 2.81 -4.16 17.70
C ILE A 301 3.91 -4.14 16.63
N THR A 302 3.67 -3.46 15.50
CA THR A 302 4.66 -3.29 14.43
C THR A 302 5.81 -2.38 14.88
N ALA A 303 5.51 -1.32 15.62
CA ALA A 303 6.52 -0.42 16.21
C ALA A 303 7.41 -1.16 17.23
N LYS A 304 6.81 -1.99 18.10
CA LYS A 304 7.55 -2.86 19.03
C LYS A 304 8.43 -3.87 18.28
N ARG A 305 8.01 -4.32 17.08
CA ARG A 305 8.85 -5.21 16.27
C ARG A 305 10.05 -4.46 15.67
N LEU A 306 9.88 -3.21 15.22
CA LEU A 306 10.99 -2.35 14.76
C LEU A 306 12.02 -2.12 15.87
N SER A 307 11.60 -1.93 17.12
CA SER A 307 12.52 -1.70 18.24
C SER A 307 13.45 -2.88 18.51
N ARG A 308 13.05 -4.13 18.18
CA ARG A 308 13.94 -5.31 18.27
C ARG A 308 15.11 -5.27 17.27
N TYR A 309 14.99 -4.49 16.20
CA TYR A 309 16.05 -4.19 15.25
C TYR A 309 16.80 -2.90 15.63
N GLY A 310 16.59 -2.41 16.86
CA GLY A 310 17.17 -1.17 17.38
C GLY A 310 16.63 0.08 16.65
N ILE A 311 15.48 0.03 15.96
CA ILE A 311 14.88 1.15 15.23
C ILE A 311 13.63 1.64 15.96
N LYS A 312 13.64 2.92 16.35
CA LYS A 312 12.45 3.60 16.86
C LYS A 312 11.56 4.00 15.67
N ALA A 313 10.29 3.59 15.68
CA ALA A 313 9.32 4.10 14.72
C ALA A 313 9.12 5.61 14.94
N HIS A 314 9.21 6.39 13.86
CA HIS A 314 8.99 7.84 13.89
C HIS A 314 7.51 8.18 13.91
N LEU A 315 6.71 7.35 13.23
CA LEU A 315 5.25 7.47 13.16
C LEU A 315 4.61 6.14 13.54
N VAL A 316 3.63 6.19 14.44
CA VAL A 316 2.81 5.03 14.82
C VAL A 316 1.35 5.46 14.70
N CYS A 317 0.58 4.78 13.86
CA CYS A 317 -0.80 5.16 13.59
C CYS A 317 -1.71 4.87 14.79
N LYS A 318 -2.65 5.78 15.04
CA LYS A 318 -3.69 5.59 16.06
C LYS A 318 -4.80 4.65 15.59
N LYS A 319 -5.15 4.71 14.30
CA LYS A 319 -6.06 3.77 13.64
C LYS A 319 -5.24 2.91 12.67
N PHE A 320 -5.39 1.60 12.73
CA PHE A 320 -4.54 0.61 12.02
C PHE A 320 -5.01 0.41 10.57
N THR A 321 -5.22 1.50 9.84
CA THR A 321 -5.69 1.52 8.45
C THR A 321 -4.65 2.17 7.54
N ILE A 322 -4.71 1.86 6.25
CA ILE A 322 -3.83 2.46 5.23
C ILE A 322 -4.09 3.97 5.12
N ASP A 323 -5.36 4.38 5.15
CA ASP A 323 -5.73 5.79 5.05
C ASP A 323 -5.14 6.60 6.22
N ASN A 324 -5.17 6.05 7.44
CA ASN A 324 -4.56 6.71 8.59
C ASN A 324 -3.03 6.72 8.52
N LEU A 325 -2.42 5.66 7.99
CA LEU A 325 -0.97 5.62 7.77
C LEU A 325 -0.52 6.74 6.81
N LEU A 326 -1.23 6.94 5.72
CA LEU A 326 -0.95 8.04 4.78
C LEU A 326 -1.24 9.40 5.38
N ALA A 327 -2.35 9.55 6.12
CA ALA A 327 -2.67 10.79 6.80
C ALA A 327 -1.57 11.24 7.78
N GLU A 328 -0.99 10.29 8.54
CA GLU A 328 0.12 10.57 9.45
C GLU A 328 1.40 10.97 8.69
N ILE A 329 1.70 10.34 7.55
CA ILE A 329 2.84 10.72 6.71
C ILE A 329 2.64 12.14 6.16
N VAL A 330 1.45 12.44 5.61
CA VAL A 330 1.12 13.77 5.09
C VAL A 330 1.23 14.85 6.16
N LYS A 331 0.68 14.57 7.36
CA LYS A 331 0.77 15.49 8.50
C LYS A 331 2.21 15.75 8.94
N TYR A 332 3.04 14.71 8.95
CA TYR A 332 4.45 14.84 9.26
C TYR A 332 5.21 15.66 8.22
N ASN A 333 4.90 15.47 6.94
CA ASN A 333 5.59 16.14 5.84
C ASN A 333 5.25 17.64 5.71
N LYS A 334 4.15 18.10 6.33
CA LYS A 334 3.76 19.52 6.38
C LYS A 334 4.44 20.30 7.51
N LYS A 335 5.10 19.61 8.44
CA LYS A 335 5.92 20.23 9.50
C LYS A 335 7.34 20.46 9.02
#